data_a4a4dada3f5647e0bfba245a858308ab
#
_entry.id   a4a4dada3f5647e0bfba245a858308ab
#
_cell.length_a   1.000
_cell.length_b   1.000
_cell.length_c   1.000
_cell.angle_alpha   90.00
_cell.angle_beta   90.00
_cell.angle_gamma   90.00
#
_symmetry.space_group_name_H-M   'P 1'
#
loop_
_entity.id
_entity.type
_entity.pdbx_description
1 polymer ?
#
loop_
_entity_poly.entity_id
_entity_poly.type
_entity_poly.pdbx_seq_one_letter_code
_entity_poly.pdbx_strand_id
1 'polypeptide(L)'
;NPKSSQHYFTYQYGPVPASLTIDVNKIEPGYYFVKEIGKEMEIHRYWKPYFNASSATKEEHIQAIRDVLYDSVKVHMRSDVPVGSFLSGGIDSSIIASIAREMNPNLLTFSVGFEQRGFSEVDVAKETAEKLGVKNHNVFISAKEFMDEFPKIIWHMDDPLADPAAVPLYFVAKEARNHVTV
;
A
#
# COMPACT_ATOMS: atom_id res chain seq x y z
N ASN A 1 -8.34 0.14 -26.08
CA ASN A 1 -9.23 1.27 -25.76
C ASN A 1 -8.45 2.60 -25.85
N PRO A 2 -8.47 3.28 -27.00
CA PRO A 2 -7.67 4.50 -27.21
C PRO A 2 -8.01 5.62 -26.23
N LYS A 3 -9.28 5.75 -25.83
CA LYS A 3 -9.72 6.76 -24.86
C LYS A 3 -9.12 6.53 -23.47
N SER A 4 -9.07 5.28 -23.03
CA SER A 4 -8.44 4.94 -21.75
C SER A 4 -6.93 5.16 -21.78
N SER A 5 -6.27 4.90 -22.90
CA SER A 5 -4.85 5.22 -23.08
C SER A 5 -4.62 6.72 -23.00
N GLN A 6 -5.46 7.53 -23.64
CA GLN A 6 -5.39 8.99 -23.55
C GLN A 6 -5.58 9.48 -22.09
N HIS A 7 -6.55 8.92 -21.38
CA HIS A 7 -6.75 9.23 -19.96
C HIS A 7 -5.52 8.87 -19.13
N TYR A 8 -4.93 7.69 -19.36
CA TYR A 8 -3.72 7.28 -18.65
C TYR A 8 -2.57 8.27 -18.85
N PHE A 9 -2.30 8.71 -20.05
CA PHE A 9 -1.26 9.71 -20.32
C PHE A 9 -1.56 11.09 -19.74
N THR A 10 -2.84 11.40 -19.49
CA THR A 10 -3.26 12.69 -18.91
C THR A 10 -3.28 12.65 -17.40
N TYR A 11 -3.83 11.58 -16.81
CA TYR A 11 -4.14 11.48 -15.38
C TYR A 11 -3.23 10.50 -14.62
N GLN A 12 -2.36 9.79 -15.33
CA GLN A 12 -1.52 8.71 -14.79
C GLN A 12 -2.31 7.48 -14.30
N TYR A 13 -3.59 7.41 -14.56
CA TYR A 13 -4.45 6.25 -14.32
C TYR A 13 -5.60 6.20 -15.32
N GLY A 14 -6.21 5.02 -15.48
CA GLY A 14 -7.42 4.83 -16.28
C GLY A 14 -8.67 4.95 -15.41
N PRO A 15 -9.53 6.00 -15.64
CA PRO A 15 -10.78 6.13 -14.90
C PRO A 15 -11.69 4.91 -15.08
N VAL A 16 -12.17 4.38 -13.96
CA VAL A 16 -13.16 3.28 -13.97
C VAL A 16 -14.53 3.76 -14.51
N PRO A 17 -15.34 2.87 -15.09
CA PRO A 17 -15.15 1.42 -15.22
C PRO A 17 -14.29 0.99 -16.40
N ALA A 18 -13.89 1.90 -17.29
CA ALA A 18 -13.15 1.53 -18.48
C ALA A 18 -11.76 0.97 -18.16
N SER A 19 -11.30 -0.02 -18.93
CA SER A 19 -9.93 -0.50 -18.91
C SER A 19 -9.18 -0.11 -20.18
N LEU A 20 -7.90 -0.43 -20.27
CA LEU A 20 -7.12 -0.27 -21.51
C LEU A 20 -7.56 -1.24 -22.61
N THR A 21 -8.20 -2.33 -22.25
CA THR A 21 -8.75 -3.31 -23.18
C THR A 21 -10.16 -2.89 -23.59
N ILE A 22 -10.52 -3.11 -24.85
CA ILE A 22 -11.89 -2.91 -25.33
C ILE A 22 -12.77 -4.04 -24.76
N ASP A 23 -14.00 -3.72 -24.37
CA ASP A 23 -15.01 -4.65 -23.82
C ASP A 23 -14.65 -5.33 -22.48
N VAL A 24 -13.55 -4.91 -21.85
CA VAL A 24 -13.19 -5.30 -20.49
C VAL A 24 -13.34 -4.10 -19.56
N ASN A 25 -14.23 -4.23 -18.60
CA ASN A 25 -14.48 -3.18 -17.61
C ASN A 25 -14.00 -3.60 -16.22
N LYS A 26 -13.50 -2.63 -15.46
CA LYS A 26 -13.17 -2.79 -14.05
C LYS A 26 -14.44 -2.60 -13.23
N ILE A 27 -14.54 -3.32 -12.12
CA ILE A 27 -15.57 -3.03 -11.13
C ILE A 27 -15.24 -1.70 -10.44
N GLU A 28 -16.24 -0.86 -10.21
CA GLU A 28 -16.03 0.42 -9.54
C GLU A 28 -15.69 0.22 -8.04
N PRO A 29 -14.89 1.09 -7.42
CA PRO A 29 -14.63 1.06 -5.99
C PRO A 29 -15.92 1.11 -5.17
N GLY A 30 -16.03 0.25 -4.15
CA GLY A 30 -17.21 0.15 -3.30
C GLY A 30 -18.36 -0.67 -3.91
N TYR A 31 -18.10 -1.41 -5.00
CA TYR A 31 -19.06 -2.32 -5.60
C TYR A 31 -18.55 -3.77 -5.54
N TYR A 32 -19.48 -4.71 -5.55
CA TYR A 32 -19.24 -6.13 -5.81
C TYR A 32 -20.29 -6.65 -6.80
N PHE A 33 -20.02 -7.76 -7.42
CA PHE A 33 -21.00 -8.43 -8.28
C PHE A 33 -21.26 -9.86 -7.83
N VAL A 34 -22.46 -10.33 -8.14
CA VAL A 34 -22.86 -11.73 -8.00
C VAL A 34 -23.26 -12.25 -9.36
N LYS A 35 -22.72 -13.39 -9.75
CA LYS A 35 -23.09 -14.09 -11.00
C LYS A 35 -23.40 -15.54 -10.69
N GLU A 36 -24.66 -15.92 -10.84
CA GLU A 36 -25.09 -17.30 -10.79
C GLU A 36 -25.21 -17.88 -12.21
N ILE A 37 -24.99 -19.17 -12.35
CA ILE A 37 -25.12 -19.85 -13.66
C ILE A 37 -26.57 -19.73 -14.12
N GLY A 38 -26.75 -19.25 -15.36
CA GLY A 38 -28.08 -19.08 -15.99
C GLY A 38 -28.88 -17.82 -15.57
N LYS A 39 -28.31 -16.99 -14.66
CA LYS A 39 -28.93 -15.70 -14.30
C LYS A 39 -28.12 -14.52 -14.84
N GLU A 40 -28.72 -13.35 -14.88
CA GLU A 40 -28.00 -12.11 -15.17
C GLU A 40 -27.02 -11.77 -14.03
N MET A 41 -26.00 -10.99 -14.36
CA MET A 41 -25.03 -10.49 -13.36
C MET A 41 -25.65 -9.33 -12.60
N GLU A 42 -25.63 -9.41 -11.29
CA GLU A 42 -26.10 -8.36 -10.39
C GLU A 42 -24.91 -7.58 -9.83
N ILE A 43 -24.95 -6.25 -9.89
CA ILE A 43 -23.92 -5.35 -9.38
C ILE A 43 -24.49 -4.56 -8.20
N HIS A 44 -23.81 -4.64 -7.06
CA HIS A 44 -24.26 -4.01 -5.81
C HIS A 44 -23.21 -3.07 -5.27
N ARG A 45 -23.64 -1.90 -4.82
CA ARG A 45 -22.78 -0.95 -4.11
C ARG A 45 -22.89 -1.19 -2.61
N TYR A 46 -21.76 -1.49 -1.95
CA TYR A 46 -21.71 -1.72 -0.51
C TYR A 46 -21.09 -0.55 0.25
N TRP A 47 -20.34 0.33 -0.43
CA TRP A 47 -19.67 1.46 0.20
C TRP A 47 -19.59 2.69 -0.72
N LYS A 48 -19.67 3.86 -0.14
CA LYS A 48 -19.32 5.14 -0.75
C LYS A 48 -18.78 6.09 0.33
N PRO A 49 -17.88 7.01 -0.02
CA PRO A 49 -17.42 8.03 0.93
C PRO A 49 -18.57 8.96 1.30
N TYR A 50 -18.65 9.29 2.59
CA TYR A 50 -19.54 10.30 3.12
C TYR A 50 -18.72 11.36 3.83
N PHE A 51 -18.98 12.62 3.50
CA PHE A 51 -18.35 13.76 4.13
C PHE A 51 -19.42 14.54 4.90
N ASN A 52 -19.47 14.30 6.20
CA ASN A 52 -20.37 15.02 7.09
C ASN A 52 -19.56 15.97 7.96
N ALA A 53 -19.90 17.26 7.94
CA ALA A 53 -19.31 18.20 8.88
C ALA A 53 -19.67 17.79 10.31
N SER A 54 -18.69 17.83 11.21
CA SER A 54 -18.85 17.52 12.61
C SER A 54 -18.61 18.79 13.46
N SER A 55 -19.34 18.93 14.53
CA SER A 55 -19.11 19.94 15.58
C SER A 55 -18.12 19.49 16.65
N ALA A 56 -17.52 18.32 16.50
CA ALA A 56 -16.53 17.79 17.43
C ALA A 56 -15.28 18.68 17.50
N THR A 57 -14.69 18.77 18.66
CA THR A 57 -13.44 19.49 18.90
C THR A 57 -12.26 18.78 18.22
N LYS A 58 -11.14 19.48 18.09
CA LYS A 58 -9.90 18.90 17.58
C LYS A 58 -9.44 17.69 18.41
N GLU A 59 -9.57 17.80 19.72
CA GLU A 59 -9.19 16.76 20.68
C GLU A 59 -10.04 15.50 20.54
N GLU A 60 -11.35 15.66 20.33
CA GLU A 60 -12.28 14.56 20.06
C GLU A 60 -11.96 13.88 18.72
N HIS A 61 -11.64 14.65 17.68
CA HIS A 61 -11.20 14.09 16.39
C HIS A 61 -9.88 13.33 16.51
N ILE A 62 -8.90 13.85 17.26
CA ILE A 62 -7.63 13.16 17.50
C ILE A 62 -7.88 11.83 18.21
N GLN A 63 -8.74 11.80 19.22
CA GLN A 63 -9.05 10.58 19.94
C GLN A 63 -9.77 9.57 19.02
N ALA A 64 -10.75 10.01 18.25
CA ALA A 64 -11.47 9.15 17.30
C ALA A 64 -10.53 8.54 16.25
N ILE A 65 -9.59 9.33 15.70
CA ILE A 65 -8.57 8.83 14.77
C ILE A 65 -7.68 7.78 15.45
N ARG A 66 -7.23 8.03 16.67
CA ARG A 66 -6.47 7.05 17.43
C ARG A 66 -7.19 5.72 17.57
N ASP A 67 -8.43 5.77 18.05
CA ASP A 67 -9.23 4.57 18.30
C ASP A 67 -9.41 3.74 17.03
N VAL A 68 -9.71 4.40 15.90
CA VAL A 68 -9.86 3.74 14.61
C VAL A 68 -8.53 3.15 14.12
N LEU A 69 -7.40 3.86 14.28
CA LEU A 69 -6.09 3.35 13.89
C LEU A 69 -5.69 2.12 14.72
N TYR A 70 -5.90 2.17 16.04
CA TYR A 70 -5.62 1.03 16.92
C TYR A 70 -6.47 -0.19 16.56
N ASP A 71 -7.77 0.00 16.36
CA ASP A 71 -8.67 -1.09 15.97
C ASP A 71 -8.27 -1.67 14.59
N SER A 72 -7.99 -0.82 13.62
CA SER A 72 -7.54 -1.22 12.28
C SER A 72 -6.25 -2.04 12.34
N VAL A 73 -5.20 -1.54 12.98
CA VAL A 73 -3.93 -2.25 13.09
C VAL A 73 -4.12 -3.57 13.86
N LYS A 74 -4.91 -3.58 14.93
CA LYS A 74 -5.23 -4.79 15.69
C LYS A 74 -5.85 -5.88 14.81
N VAL A 75 -6.75 -5.52 13.92
CA VAL A 75 -7.37 -6.46 12.98
C VAL A 75 -6.34 -6.97 11.96
N HIS A 76 -5.50 -6.09 11.42
CA HIS A 76 -4.46 -6.46 10.45
C HIS A 76 -3.33 -7.31 11.05
N MET A 77 -3.07 -7.17 12.35
CA MET A 77 -2.07 -7.99 13.04
C MET A 77 -2.56 -9.41 13.39
N ARG A 78 -3.83 -9.75 13.12
CA ARG A 78 -4.33 -11.12 13.29
C ARG A 78 -3.80 -12.00 12.17
N SER A 79 -2.93 -12.94 12.52
CA SER A 79 -2.32 -13.84 11.55
C SER A 79 -1.81 -15.10 12.24
N ASP A 80 -1.88 -16.21 11.53
CA ASP A 80 -1.30 -17.51 11.94
C ASP A 80 0.18 -17.63 11.52
N VAL A 81 0.72 -16.63 10.86
CA VAL A 81 2.10 -16.57 10.36
C VAL A 81 2.78 -15.26 10.77
N PRO A 82 4.13 -15.21 10.75
CA PRO A 82 4.85 -13.97 11.05
C PRO A 82 4.43 -12.81 10.15
N VAL A 83 4.12 -11.68 10.79
CA VAL A 83 3.74 -10.41 10.15
C VAL A 83 4.85 -9.40 10.34
N GLY A 84 5.18 -8.68 9.26
CA GLY A 84 6.08 -7.54 9.29
C GLY A 84 5.37 -6.24 8.92
N SER A 85 6.12 -5.13 8.94
CA SER A 85 5.61 -3.83 8.51
C SER A 85 6.62 -3.13 7.63
N PHE A 86 6.16 -2.53 6.55
CA PHE A 86 7.01 -1.61 5.80
C PHE A 86 7.15 -0.31 6.60
N LEU A 87 8.36 0.21 6.63
CA LEU A 87 8.69 1.45 7.33
C LEU A 87 9.42 2.39 6.39
N SER A 88 8.82 3.51 6.10
CA SER A 88 9.43 4.63 5.36
C SER A 88 9.82 5.74 6.34
N GLY A 89 10.39 6.82 5.83
CA GLY A 89 10.58 8.05 6.62
C GLY A 89 9.29 8.83 6.90
N GLY A 90 8.14 8.37 6.38
CA GLY A 90 6.85 9.03 6.48
C GLY A 90 6.14 8.81 7.83
N ILE A 91 5.29 9.78 8.20
CA ILE A 91 4.52 9.75 9.45
C ILE A 91 3.53 8.57 9.49
N ASP A 92 2.90 8.24 8.36
CA ASP A 92 1.86 7.21 8.31
C ASP A 92 2.42 5.83 8.63
N SER A 93 3.51 5.43 7.95
CA SER A 93 4.18 4.15 8.21
C SER A 93 4.75 4.07 9.64
N SER A 94 5.22 5.20 10.18
CA SER A 94 5.74 5.28 11.55
C SER A 94 4.64 5.08 12.58
N ILE A 95 3.46 5.65 12.38
CA ILE A 95 2.30 5.44 13.28
C ILE A 95 1.86 3.98 13.24
N ILE A 96 1.72 3.40 12.05
CA ILE A 96 1.31 2.00 11.90
C ILE A 96 2.33 1.06 12.57
N ALA A 97 3.63 1.25 12.30
CA ALA A 97 4.68 0.44 12.92
C ALA A 97 4.72 0.59 14.45
N SER A 98 4.48 1.80 14.97
CA SER A 98 4.39 2.06 16.40
C SER A 98 3.27 1.25 17.06
N ILE A 99 2.06 1.30 16.51
CA ILE A 99 0.91 0.56 17.05
C ILE A 99 1.13 -0.96 16.90
N ALA A 100 1.63 -1.40 15.75
CA ALA A 100 1.91 -2.82 15.51
C ALA A 100 2.95 -3.38 16.48
N ARG A 101 3.97 -2.58 16.82
CA ARG A 101 5.01 -2.93 17.79
C ARG A 101 4.46 -3.11 19.21
N GLU A 102 3.46 -2.32 19.62
CA GLU A 102 2.79 -2.51 20.92
C GLU A 102 2.09 -3.86 21.01
N MET A 103 1.57 -4.36 19.88
CA MET A 103 0.88 -5.66 19.78
C MET A 103 1.84 -6.83 19.56
N ASN A 104 2.97 -6.60 18.89
CA ASN A 104 4.00 -7.59 18.63
C ASN A 104 5.39 -7.03 18.96
N PRO A 105 5.95 -7.33 20.16
CA PRO A 105 7.27 -6.88 20.55
C PRO A 105 8.41 -7.34 19.64
N ASN A 106 8.19 -8.40 18.86
CA ASN A 106 9.16 -8.95 17.90
C ASN A 106 8.87 -8.53 16.47
N LEU A 107 8.14 -7.43 16.27
CA LEU A 107 7.84 -6.89 14.95
C LEU A 107 9.13 -6.66 14.16
N LEU A 108 9.15 -7.17 12.93
CA LEU A 108 10.18 -6.82 11.94
C LEU A 108 9.67 -5.70 11.05
N THR A 109 10.54 -4.76 10.76
CA THR A 109 10.25 -3.69 9.80
C THR A 109 11.20 -3.75 8.62
N PHE A 110 10.73 -3.27 7.48
CA PHE A 110 11.47 -3.32 6.21
C PHE A 110 11.43 -1.97 5.55
N SER A 111 12.60 -1.52 5.10
CA SER A 111 12.77 -0.23 4.43
C SER A 111 13.56 -0.40 3.14
N VAL A 112 13.31 0.47 2.19
CA VAL A 112 14.00 0.48 0.92
C VAL A 112 14.50 1.88 0.61
N GLY A 113 15.70 1.97 0.05
CA GLY A 113 16.30 3.20 -0.41
C GLY A 113 17.07 3.00 -1.70
N PHE A 114 17.62 4.07 -2.21
CA PHE A 114 18.46 4.06 -3.39
C PHE A 114 19.92 4.29 -2.98
N GLU A 115 20.85 3.66 -3.69
CA GLU A 115 22.29 3.89 -3.47
C GLU A 115 22.67 5.35 -3.77
N GLN A 116 21.92 6.04 -4.62
CA GLN A 116 22.15 7.43 -4.96
C GLN A 116 21.80 8.35 -3.78
N ARG A 117 22.77 9.14 -3.35
CA ARG A 117 22.61 10.11 -2.25
C ARG A 117 21.50 11.14 -2.54
N GLY A 118 20.71 11.46 -1.54
CA GLY A 118 19.63 12.47 -1.61
C GLY A 118 18.27 11.93 -2.04
N PHE A 119 18.15 10.64 -2.35
CA PHE A 119 16.90 9.99 -2.75
C PHE A 119 16.44 8.87 -1.80
N SER A 120 17.03 8.81 -0.61
CA SER A 120 16.74 7.72 0.33
C SER A 120 16.24 8.28 1.66
N GLU A 121 15.09 7.77 2.10
CA GLU A 121 14.51 8.04 3.42
C GLU A 121 14.91 6.98 4.47
N VAL A 122 15.83 6.07 4.10
CA VAL A 122 16.22 4.94 4.96
C VAL A 122 16.82 5.41 6.29
N ASP A 123 17.54 6.52 6.31
CA ASP A 123 18.12 7.04 7.55
C ASP A 123 17.04 7.45 8.56
N VAL A 124 15.95 8.09 8.09
CA VAL A 124 14.79 8.44 8.93
C VAL A 124 14.04 7.20 9.38
N ALA A 125 13.84 6.23 8.49
CA ALA A 125 13.23 4.96 8.84
C ALA A 125 14.06 4.19 9.90
N LYS A 126 15.39 4.19 9.77
CA LYS A 126 16.31 3.60 10.75
C LYS A 126 16.21 4.27 12.12
N GLU A 127 16.24 5.60 12.16
CA GLU A 127 16.07 6.35 13.41
C GLU A 127 14.71 6.04 14.06
N THR A 128 13.64 5.94 13.27
CA THR A 128 12.32 5.58 13.76
C THR A 128 12.31 4.15 14.33
N ALA A 129 12.91 3.19 13.63
CA ALA A 129 13.00 1.81 14.10
C ALA A 129 13.79 1.69 15.41
N GLU A 130 14.89 2.42 15.54
CA GLU A 130 15.71 2.50 16.77
C GLU A 130 14.88 3.05 17.94
N LYS A 131 14.12 4.14 17.73
CA LYS A 131 13.21 4.71 18.75
C LYS A 131 12.08 3.76 19.15
N LEU A 132 11.56 2.99 18.21
CA LEU A 132 10.53 1.97 18.47
C LEU A 132 11.10 0.70 19.11
N GLY A 133 12.42 0.50 19.07
CA GLY A 133 13.07 -0.73 19.54
C GLY A 133 12.70 -1.94 18.69
N VAL A 134 12.55 -1.78 17.38
CA VAL A 134 12.26 -2.85 16.43
C VAL A 134 13.46 -3.10 15.50
N LYS A 135 13.60 -4.35 15.04
CA LYS A 135 14.60 -4.68 14.04
C LYS A 135 14.14 -4.23 12.67
N ASN A 136 14.96 -3.42 11.98
CA ASN A 136 14.70 -2.94 10.64
C ASN A 136 15.66 -3.54 9.63
N HIS A 137 15.11 -4.11 8.55
CA HIS A 137 15.86 -4.62 7.42
C HIS A 137 15.84 -3.59 6.29
N ASN A 138 17.03 -3.17 5.85
CA ASN A 138 17.18 -2.13 4.84
C ASN A 138 17.69 -2.72 3.54
N VAL A 139 17.03 -2.39 2.43
CA VAL A 139 17.43 -2.73 1.07
C VAL A 139 17.83 -1.47 0.35
N PHE A 140 18.94 -1.52 -0.37
CA PHE A 140 19.38 -0.43 -1.24
C PHE A 140 19.33 -0.92 -2.69
N ILE A 141 18.73 -0.12 -3.55
CA ILE A 141 18.53 -0.43 -4.97
C ILE A 141 19.49 0.39 -5.80
N SER A 142 20.28 -0.28 -6.62
CA SER A 142 21.08 0.36 -7.65
C SER A 142 20.23 0.70 -8.88
N ALA A 143 20.65 1.68 -9.66
CA ALA A 143 19.99 2.01 -10.92
C ALA A 143 19.93 0.80 -11.89
N LYS A 144 20.95 -0.05 -11.84
CA LYS A 144 21.00 -1.26 -12.67
C LYS A 144 19.92 -2.26 -12.26
N GLU A 145 19.80 -2.58 -10.97
CA GLU A 145 18.78 -3.50 -10.47
C GLU A 145 17.37 -2.97 -10.75
N PHE A 146 17.16 -1.67 -10.60
CA PHE A 146 15.90 -1.02 -10.97
C PHE A 146 15.54 -1.31 -12.43
N MET A 147 16.46 -1.08 -13.35
CA MET A 147 16.22 -1.29 -14.79
C MET A 147 16.07 -2.78 -15.16
N ASP A 148 16.84 -3.65 -14.54
CA ASP A 148 16.79 -5.09 -14.83
C ASP A 148 15.47 -5.73 -14.37
N GLU A 149 14.93 -5.33 -13.24
CA GLU A 149 13.68 -5.90 -12.71
C GLU A 149 12.41 -5.18 -13.23
N PHE A 150 12.56 -3.97 -13.81
CA PHE A 150 11.44 -3.16 -14.26
C PHE A 150 10.48 -3.87 -15.22
N PRO A 151 10.93 -4.58 -16.28
CA PRO A 151 10.03 -5.31 -17.17
C PRO A 151 9.20 -6.38 -16.45
N LYS A 152 9.79 -7.06 -15.47
CA LYS A 152 9.11 -8.08 -14.67
C LYS A 152 8.06 -7.46 -13.76
N ILE A 153 8.38 -6.32 -13.15
CA ILE A 153 7.44 -5.60 -12.29
C ILE A 153 6.21 -5.17 -13.11
N ILE A 154 6.43 -4.58 -14.28
CA ILE A 154 5.33 -4.18 -15.18
C ILE A 154 4.50 -5.38 -15.62
N TRP A 155 5.12 -6.52 -15.92
CA TRP A 155 4.41 -7.75 -16.25
C TRP A 155 3.44 -8.17 -15.15
N HIS A 156 3.85 -8.09 -13.88
CA HIS A 156 3.02 -8.48 -12.74
C HIS A 156 1.96 -7.45 -12.36
N MET A 157 2.06 -6.23 -12.87
CA MET A 157 1.07 -5.18 -12.58
C MET A 157 -0.21 -5.33 -13.41
N ASP A 158 -0.19 -6.07 -14.53
CA ASP A 158 -1.28 -6.30 -15.48
C ASP A 158 -1.85 -5.02 -16.11
N ASP A 159 -1.90 -3.94 -15.35
CA ASP A 159 -2.38 -2.63 -15.75
C ASP A 159 -1.24 -1.60 -15.56
N PRO A 160 -1.02 -0.67 -16.48
CA PRO A 160 0.06 0.31 -16.32
C PRO A 160 -0.18 1.18 -15.09
N LEU A 161 0.85 1.29 -14.28
CA LEU A 161 0.90 2.12 -13.10
C LEU A 161 1.99 3.18 -13.27
N ALA A 162 1.62 4.45 -13.24
CA ALA A 162 2.56 5.56 -13.36
C ALA A 162 3.22 5.97 -12.04
N ASP A 163 2.98 5.22 -10.97
CA ASP A 163 3.58 5.49 -9.66
C ASP A 163 5.00 4.89 -9.59
N PRO A 164 6.04 5.72 -9.47
CA PRO A 164 7.42 5.24 -9.36
C PRO A 164 7.68 4.44 -8.07
N ALA A 165 6.81 4.52 -7.07
CA ALA A 165 6.92 3.75 -5.83
C ALA A 165 6.69 2.25 -6.01
N ALA A 166 6.12 1.81 -7.13
CA ALA A 166 5.91 0.40 -7.43
C ALA A 166 7.21 -0.42 -7.45
N VAL A 167 8.30 0.17 -7.95
CA VAL A 167 9.60 -0.52 -8.02
C VAL A 167 10.24 -0.70 -6.63
N PRO A 168 10.41 0.35 -5.82
CA PRO A 168 10.84 0.19 -4.43
C PRO A 168 9.98 -0.81 -3.64
N LEU A 169 8.66 -0.77 -3.82
CA LEU A 169 7.74 -1.69 -3.15
C LEU A 169 8.05 -3.16 -3.50
N TYR A 170 8.35 -3.46 -4.76
CA TYR A 170 8.78 -4.80 -5.16
C TYR A 170 10.03 -5.27 -4.41
N PHE A 171 11.04 -4.43 -4.30
CA PHE A 171 12.29 -4.80 -3.64
C PHE A 171 12.13 -4.97 -2.13
N VAL A 172 11.39 -4.09 -1.46
CA VAL A 172 11.13 -4.23 -0.03
C VAL A 172 10.27 -5.46 0.26
N ALA A 173 9.30 -5.79 -0.58
CA ALA A 173 8.50 -7.01 -0.45
C ALA A 173 9.34 -8.27 -0.70
N LYS A 174 10.27 -8.23 -1.66
CA LYS A 174 11.22 -9.33 -1.93
C LYS A 174 12.11 -9.61 -0.72
N GLU A 175 12.58 -8.58 -0.03
CA GLU A 175 13.34 -8.74 1.21
C GLU A 175 12.44 -9.25 2.35
N ALA A 176 11.28 -8.64 2.54
CA ALA A 176 10.36 -9.03 3.61
C ALA A 176 10.00 -10.52 3.55
N ARG A 177 9.79 -11.07 2.36
CA ARG A 177 9.49 -12.49 2.13
C ARG A 177 10.54 -13.45 2.68
N ASN A 178 11.79 -13.01 2.84
CA ASN A 178 12.85 -13.84 3.42
C ASN A 178 12.71 -14.01 4.93
N HIS A 179 11.88 -13.19 5.59
CA HIS A 179 11.78 -13.07 7.04
C HIS A 179 10.36 -13.29 7.57
N VAL A 180 9.36 -12.89 6.82
CA VAL A 180 7.94 -12.96 7.20
C VAL A 180 7.10 -13.50 6.04
N THR A 181 5.89 -13.93 6.36
CA THR A 181 4.94 -14.44 5.36
C THR A 181 3.96 -13.34 4.93
N VAL A 182 3.63 -12.43 5.83
CA VAL A 182 2.71 -11.31 5.62
C VAL A 182 3.34 -10.02 6.11
#